data_38f4d7d5c82c64559e5f0d49555b8244
#
_entry.id   38f4d7d5c82c64559e5f0d49555b8244
#
_cell.length_a   1.000
_cell.length_b   1.000
_cell.length_c   1.000
_cell.angle_alpha   90.00
_cell.angle_beta   90.00
_cell.angle_gamma   90.00
#
_symmetry.space_group_name_H-M   'P 1'
#
loop_
_entity.id
_entity.type
_entity.pdbx_description
1 polymer ?
#
loop_
_entity_poly.entity_id
_entity_poly.type
_entity_poly.pdbx_seq_one_letter_code
_entity_poly.pdbx_strand_id
1 'polypeptide(L)'
;MGTGFKGNSKYYRSIGQNVMVTSSKYRYVNGRFGESSPHGDQSTRHIVSSDNLATAKDFYDKIAYGGIEQKYGSNMRITRMADGTIITMRVVSHTDGTPVVDINIIDSTNPGGVKKQKIHFVQGDGK
;
A
#
# COMPACT_ATOMS: atom_id res chain seq x y z
N MET A 1 -25.60 -1.57 1.72
CA MET A 1 -24.94 -1.20 1.60
C MET A 1 -24.39 -1.01 1.02
N GLY A 2 -24.44 -0.91 0.85
CA GLY A 2 -23.75 -0.70 0.25
C GLY A 2 -23.23 -0.03 0.30
N THR A 3 -23.35 0.21 0.65
CA THR A 3 -22.63 1.10 0.49
C THR A 3 -21.40 0.87 -0.11
N GLY A 4 -20.52 1.56 -0.08
CA GLY A 4 -19.22 1.37 -0.61
C GLY A 4 -18.55 0.13 -0.12
N PHE A 5 -19.15 -0.53 0.79
CA PHE A 5 -18.56 -1.70 1.36
C PHE A 5 -19.12 -2.92 0.72
N LYS A 6 -18.47 -3.36 -0.27
CA LYS A 6 -18.90 -4.55 -0.95
C LYS A 6 -18.46 -5.79 -0.24
N GLY A 7 -17.40 -5.73 0.50
CA GLY A 7 -16.90 -6.88 1.19
C GLY A 7 -17.81 -7.22 2.34
N ASN A 8 -18.10 -8.46 2.55
CA ASN A 8 -18.76 -8.88 3.76
C ASN A 8 -17.70 -9.39 4.72
N SER A 9 -18.10 -9.65 5.95
CA SER A 9 -17.14 -9.92 7.01
C SER A 9 -16.27 -11.14 6.77
N LYS A 10 -16.76 -12.13 6.02
CA LYS A 10 -15.94 -13.33 5.81
C LYS A 10 -14.78 -13.08 4.85
N TYR A 11 -14.82 -12.01 4.08
CA TYR A 11 -13.71 -11.65 3.21
C TYR A 11 -12.87 -10.49 3.75
N TYR A 12 -13.22 -10.01 4.92
CA TYR A 12 -12.53 -8.90 5.54
C TYR A 12 -11.21 -9.41 6.11
N ARG A 13 -10.11 -8.96 5.54
CA ARG A 13 -8.78 -9.51 5.82
C ARG A 13 -7.93 -8.54 6.61
N SER A 14 -6.97 -9.09 7.33
CA SER A 14 -5.90 -8.27 7.90
C SER A 14 -4.81 -8.07 6.84
N ILE A 15 -3.99 -7.02 7.03
CA ILE A 15 -2.91 -6.78 6.08
C ILE A 15 -1.90 -7.92 6.10
N GLY A 16 -1.72 -8.57 7.24
CA GLY A 16 -0.78 -9.67 7.33
C GLY A 16 -1.09 -10.80 6.36
N GLN A 17 -2.35 -11.00 6.05
CA GLN A 17 -2.75 -12.03 5.10
C GLN A 17 -2.32 -11.69 3.68
N ASN A 18 -2.12 -10.42 3.38
CA ASN A 18 -1.75 -9.97 2.05
C ASN A 18 -0.24 -9.83 1.86
N VAL A 19 0.51 -9.80 2.96
CA VAL A 19 1.94 -9.55 2.87
C VAL A 19 2.64 -10.64 2.05
N MET A 20 2.26 -11.89 2.24
CA MET A 20 2.91 -12.98 1.52
C MET A 20 2.71 -12.85 0.01
N VAL A 21 1.47 -12.57 -0.42
CA VAL A 21 1.19 -12.42 -1.84
C VAL A 21 1.94 -11.22 -2.41
N THR A 22 1.90 -10.10 -1.70
CA THR A 22 2.54 -8.89 -2.16
C THR A 22 4.05 -9.05 -2.21
N SER A 23 4.63 -9.71 -1.21
CA SER A 23 6.07 -9.90 -1.14
C SER A 23 6.59 -10.90 -2.18
N SER A 24 5.72 -11.69 -2.77
CA SER A 24 6.15 -12.59 -3.84
C SER A 24 6.43 -11.82 -5.14
N LYS A 25 5.95 -10.60 -5.25
CA LYS A 25 6.15 -9.78 -6.44
C LYS A 25 7.05 -8.57 -6.19
N TYR A 26 6.97 -8.01 -5.00
CA TYR A 26 7.70 -6.78 -4.66
C TYR A 26 8.70 -7.07 -3.56
N ARG A 27 9.89 -6.48 -3.67
CA ARG A 27 10.93 -6.67 -2.66
C ARG A 27 10.39 -6.34 -1.27
N TYR A 28 10.65 -7.22 -0.32
CA TYR A 28 10.14 -7.08 1.04
C TYR A 28 11.19 -7.59 2.02
N VAL A 29 11.72 -6.71 2.84
CA VAL A 29 12.79 -7.05 3.77
C VAL A 29 12.49 -6.36 5.10
N ASN A 30 12.48 -7.13 6.18
CA ASN A 30 12.30 -6.60 7.53
C ASN A 30 11.04 -5.76 7.67
N GLY A 31 9.96 -6.21 7.05
CA GLY A 31 8.66 -5.55 7.16
C GLY A 31 8.47 -4.36 6.24
N ARG A 32 9.41 -4.09 5.35
CA ARG A 32 9.33 -2.93 4.47
C ARG A 32 9.45 -3.33 3.02
N PHE A 33 8.64 -2.73 2.18
CA PHE A 33 8.63 -2.95 0.75
C PHE A 33 9.57 -1.97 0.05
N GLY A 34 10.11 -2.41 -1.09
CA GLY A 34 10.96 -1.56 -1.90
C GLY A 34 12.29 -1.26 -1.25
N GLU A 35 12.85 -0.12 -1.60
CA GLU A 35 14.15 0.30 -1.10
C GLU A 35 14.02 1.62 -0.36
N SER A 36 14.95 1.91 0.53
CA SER A 36 14.90 3.17 1.27
C SER A 36 15.12 4.34 0.31
N SER A 37 14.37 5.38 0.54
CA SER A 37 14.52 6.61 -0.23
C SER A 37 15.81 7.32 0.18
N PRO A 38 16.55 7.90 -0.78
CA PRO A 38 17.81 8.57 -0.44
C PRO A 38 17.66 9.71 0.56
N HIS A 39 16.50 10.35 0.58
CA HIS A 39 16.30 11.54 1.39
C HIS A 39 15.26 11.34 2.49
N GLY A 40 14.80 10.11 2.69
CA GLY A 40 13.81 9.85 3.70
C GLY A 40 14.38 9.00 4.81
N ASP A 41 13.57 8.79 5.84
CA ASP A 41 13.93 7.83 6.87
C ASP A 41 13.58 6.43 6.38
N GLN A 42 13.70 5.45 7.26
CA GLN A 42 13.46 4.06 6.86
C GLN A 42 12.02 3.80 6.45
N SER A 43 11.09 4.65 6.88
CA SER A 43 9.69 4.48 6.52
C SER A 43 9.33 5.08 5.19
N THR A 44 10.26 5.79 4.54
CA THR A 44 10.06 6.33 3.20
C THR A 44 10.75 5.41 2.20
N ARG A 45 9.96 4.80 1.34
CA ARG A 45 10.44 3.76 0.43
C ARG A 45 10.21 4.16 -1.01
N HIS A 46 10.86 3.46 -1.93
CA HIS A 46 10.55 3.64 -3.34
C HIS A 46 10.64 2.32 -4.08
N ILE A 47 9.83 2.22 -5.13
CA ILE A 47 9.84 1.11 -6.08
C ILE A 47 9.93 1.75 -7.46
N VAL A 48 10.93 1.33 -8.23
CA VAL A 48 11.13 1.84 -9.59
C VAL A 48 10.44 0.92 -10.57
N SER A 49 9.75 1.49 -11.54
CA SER A 49 8.98 0.72 -12.51
C SER A 49 8.89 1.46 -13.83
N SER A 50 8.75 0.71 -14.91
CA SER A 50 8.58 1.31 -16.23
C SER A 50 7.20 1.92 -16.43
N ASP A 51 6.24 1.56 -15.58
CA ASP A 51 4.91 2.17 -15.57
C ASP A 51 4.50 2.33 -14.12
N ASN A 52 4.93 3.45 -13.54
CA ASN A 52 4.82 3.63 -12.11
C ASN A 52 3.37 3.67 -11.63
N LEU A 53 2.46 4.27 -12.38
CA LEU A 53 1.07 4.31 -11.94
C LEU A 53 0.43 2.93 -11.96
N ALA A 54 0.68 2.16 -13.01
CA ALA A 54 0.15 0.80 -13.07
C ALA A 54 0.71 -0.06 -11.94
N THR A 55 2.00 0.11 -11.64
CA THR A 55 2.63 -0.63 -10.57
C THR A 55 2.06 -0.24 -9.21
N ALA A 56 1.82 1.05 -8.99
CA ALA A 56 1.22 1.50 -7.74
C ALA A 56 -0.17 0.90 -7.56
N LYS A 57 -0.96 0.87 -8.62
CA LYS A 57 -2.30 0.28 -8.54
C LYS A 57 -2.24 -1.22 -8.27
N ASP A 58 -1.32 -1.92 -8.92
CA ASP A 58 -1.16 -3.35 -8.68
C ASP A 58 -0.73 -3.63 -7.25
N PHE A 59 0.22 -2.85 -6.75
CA PHE A 59 0.65 -3.00 -5.36
C PHE A 59 -0.50 -2.76 -4.40
N TYR A 60 -1.23 -1.66 -4.61
CA TYR A 60 -2.35 -1.33 -3.76
C TYR A 60 -3.41 -2.43 -3.78
N ASP A 61 -3.75 -2.92 -4.97
CA ASP A 61 -4.77 -3.95 -5.10
C ASP A 61 -4.38 -5.22 -4.34
N LYS A 62 -3.09 -5.54 -4.31
CA LYS A 62 -2.62 -6.72 -3.60
C LYS A 62 -2.59 -6.53 -2.10
N ILE A 63 -2.01 -5.41 -1.65
CA ILE A 63 -1.82 -5.22 -0.21
C ILE A 63 -3.12 -4.88 0.49
N ALA A 64 -4.05 -4.25 -0.20
CA ALA A 64 -5.34 -3.82 0.36
C ALA A 64 -6.47 -4.82 0.08
N TYR A 65 -6.16 -5.94 -0.52
CA TYR A 65 -7.17 -6.90 -0.91
C TYR A 65 -8.00 -7.35 0.30
N GLY A 66 -9.30 -7.36 0.12
CA GLY A 66 -10.20 -7.82 1.18
C GLY A 66 -10.49 -6.80 2.27
N GLY A 67 -9.97 -5.59 2.15
CA GLY A 67 -10.32 -4.54 3.08
C GLY A 67 -11.56 -3.78 2.63
N ILE A 68 -11.92 -2.78 3.40
CA ILE A 68 -13.08 -1.93 3.11
C ILE A 68 -12.56 -0.64 2.52
N GLU A 69 -12.90 -0.40 1.25
CA GLU A 69 -12.34 0.71 0.50
C GLU A 69 -13.32 1.84 0.34
N GLN A 70 -12.81 3.07 0.41
CA GLN A 70 -13.52 4.28 0.00
C GLN A 70 -12.66 5.03 -1.01
N LYS A 71 -13.30 5.56 -2.04
CA LYS A 71 -12.64 6.36 -3.06
C LYS A 71 -12.95 7.82 -2.85
N TYR A 72 -11.94 8.65 -2.99
CA TYR A 72 -12.07 10.10 -2.83
C TYR A 72 -11.67 10.75 -4.14
N GLY A 73 -12.65 11.01 -4.98
CA GLY A 73 -12.41 11.51 -6.32
C GLY A 73 -11.66 10.48 -7.15
N SER A 74 -10.92 10.94 -8.13
CA SER A 74 -10.14 10.06 -9.00
C SER A 74 -8.70 9.89 -8.52
N ASN A 75 -8.30 10.60 -7.48
CA ASN A 75 -6.89 10.69 -7.09
C ASN A 75 -6.53 9.91 -5.83
N MET A 76 -7.50 9.49 -5.04
CA MET A 76 -7.18 8.86 -3.77
C MET A 76 -8.14 7.74 -3.45
N ARG A 77 -7.57 6.65 -2.92
CA ARG A 77 -8.33 5.53 -2.38
C ARG A 77 -7.82 5.22 -0.99
N ILE A 78 -8.71 4.90 -0.09
CA ILE A 78 -8.34 4.53 1.28
C ILE A 78 -9.02 3.21 1.61
N THR A 79 -8.23 2.25 2.08
CA THR A 79 -8.74 0.95 2.50
C THR A 79 -8.42 0.73 3.96
N ARG A 80 -9.43 0.28 4.72
CA ARG A 80 -9.22 -0.14 6.10
C ARG A 80 -9.25 -1.66 6.15
N MET A 81 -8.23 -2.23 6.76
CA MET A 81 -8.13 -3.67 6.91
C MET A 81 -8.75 -4.12 8.23
N ALA A 82 -8.96 -5.42 8.36
CA ALA A 82 -9.62 -5.97 9.55
C ALA A 82 -8.85 -5.69 10.84
N ASP A 83 -7.52 -5.53 10.75
CA ASP A 83 -6.69 -5.24 11.91
C ASP A 83 -6.58 -3.74 12.19
N GLY A 84 -7.34 -2.91 11.48
CA GLY A 84 -7.29 -1.46 11.68
C GLY A 84 -6.27 -0.73 10.84
N THR A 85 -5.41 -1.45 10.14
CA THR A 85 -4.43 -0.82 9.27
C THR A 85 -5.12 -0.01 8.18
N ILE A 86 -4.63 1.20 7.94
CA ILE A 86 -5.17 2.07 6.90
C ILE A 86 -4.18 2.13 5.75
N ILE A 87 -4.65 1.80 4.56
CA ILE A 87 -3.80 1.84 3.36
C ILE A 87 -4.37 2.90 2.43
N THR A 88 -3.55 3.88 2.08
CA THR A 88 -3.96 4.99 1.23
C THR A 88 -3.13 4.97 -0.04
N MET A 89 -3.81 5.06 -1.19
CA MET A 89 -3.12 5.28 -2.46
C MET A 89 -3.47 6.66 -2.98
N ARG A 90 -2.45 7.42 -3.33
CA ARG A 90 -2.62 8.69 -4.05
C ARG A 90 -1.98 8.56 -5.41
N VAL A 91 -2.69 9.02 -6.42
CA VAL A 91 -2.18 8.98 -7.79
C VAL A 91 -1.01 9.95 -7.94
N VAL A 92 -1.07 11.06 -7.20
CA VAL A 92 -0.03 12.08 -7.22
C VAL A 92 0.25 12.49 -5.78
N SER A 93 1.49 12.30 -5.34
CA SER A 93 1.87 12.70 -3.99
C SER A 93 2.13 14.20 -3.94
N HIS A 94 2.09 14.76 -2.73
CA HIS A 94 2.40 16.17 -2.53
C HIS A 94 3.89 16.45 -2.60
N THR A 95 4.71 15.43 -2.43
CA THR A 95 6.14 15.61 -2.30
C THR A 95 6.83 15.74 -3.65
N ASP A 96 6.63 14.78 -4.53
CA ASP A 96 7.36 14.74 -5.79
C ASP A 96 6.48 14.40 -6.98
N GLY A 97 5.17 14.35 -6.79
CA GLY A 97 4.26 14.07 -7.88
C GLY A 97 4.16 12.61 -8.28
N THR A 98 4.85 11.72 -7.58
CA THR A 98 4.77 10.29 -7.91
C THR A 98 3.55 9.66 -7.27
N PRO A 99 3.02 8.57 -7.85
CA PRO A 99 2.03 7.77 -7.14
C PRO A 99 2.63 7.24 -5.86
N VAL A 100 1.80 7.13 -4.83
CA VAL A 100 2.28 6.69 -3.53
C VAL A 100 1.26 5.78 -2.87
N VAL A 101 1.75 4.77 -2.15
CA VAL A 101 0.92 3.93 -1.29
C VAL A 101 1.47 4.05 0.13
N ASP A 102 0.58 4.42 1.04
CA ASP A 102 0.91 4.64 2.44
C ASP A 102 0.30 3.52 3.25
N ILE A 103 1.11 2.83 4.03
CA ILE A 103 0.64 1.79 4.95
C ILE A 103 0.76 2.34 6.36
N ASN A 104 -0.39 2.64 6.95
CA ASN A 104 -0.44 3.25 8.28
C ASN A 104 -0.91 2.21 9.29
N ILE A 105 0.02 1.76 10.13
CA ILE A 105 -0.26 0.78 11.15
C ILE A 105 -0.82 1.51 12.36
N ILE A 106 -2.11 1.30 12.60
CA ILE A 106 -2.80 1.95 13.71
C ILE A 106 -2.63 1.14 14.99
N ASP A 107 -2.77 -0.18 14.87
CA ASP A 107 -2.71 -1.07 16.02
C ASP A 107 -1.31 -1.67 16.10
N SER A 108 -0.70 -1.56 17.27
CA SER A 108 0.66 -2.04 17.47
C SER A 108 0.74 -3.55 17.61
N THR A 109 -0.34 -4.28 17.44
CA THR A 109 -0.34 -5.72 17.61
C THR A 109 0.33 -6.49 16.47
N ASN A 110 1.09 -5.81 15.64
CA ASN A 110 1.95 -6.43 14.64
C ASN A 110 1.21 -7.20 13.54
N PRO A 111 0.61 -6.51 12.59
CA PRO A 111 -0.13 -7.16 11.51
C PRO A 111 0.81 -7.82 10.51
N GLY A 112 1.25 -9.06 10.83
CA GLY A 112 2.09 -9.83 9.91
C GLY A 112 3.51 -9.32 9.80
N GLY A 113 3.97 -8.51 10.73
CA GLY A 113 5.34 -8.01 10.71
C GLY A 113 5.55 -6.80 9.80
N VAL A 114 4.52 -6.40 9.06
CA VAL A 114 4.66 -5.24 8.17
C VAL A 114 4.73 -3.97 9.02
N LYS A 115 5.55 -3.02 8.57
CA LYS A 115 5.80 -1.79 9.32
C LYS A 115 5.16 -0.61 8.62
N LYS A 116 4.93 0.45 9.39
CA LYS A 116 4.43 1.70 8.85
C LYS A 116 5.41 2.23 7.82
N GLN A 117 4.91 2.58 6.64
CA GLN A 117 5.77 3.01 5.56
C GLN A 117 4.99 3.74 4.48
N LYS A 118 5.69 4.57 3.73
CA LYS A 118 5.15 5.30 2.60
C LYS A 118 6.01 4.98 1.38
N ILE A 119 5.38 4.44 0.35
CA ILE A 119 6.10 3.93 -0.82
C ILE A 119 5.81 4.81 -2.02
N HIS A 120 6.86 5.43 -2.56
CA HIS A 120 6.78 6.19 -3.80
C HIS A 120 7.07 5.28 -4.97
N PHE A 121 6.25 5.36 -6.01
CA PHE A 121 6.43 4.56 -7.21
C PHE A 121 7.06 5.44 -8.29
N VAL A 122 8.31 5.19 -8.57
CA VAL A 122 9.15 6.07 -9.37
C VAL A 122 9.25 5.52 -10.79
N GLN A 123 9.05 6.40 -11.77
CA GLN A 123 9.17 6.02 -13.17
C GLN A 123 10.64 5.80 -13.51
N GLY A 124 10.92 4.67 -14.13
CA GLY A 124 12.30 4.35 -14.51
C GLY A 124 12.32 3.25 -15.54
N ASP A 125 13.51 2.71 -15.79
CA ASP A 125 13.67 1.67 -16.80
C ASP A 125 13.08 0.33 -16.39
N GLY A 126 12.70 0.18 -15.15
CA GLY A 126 12.11 -1.07 -14.70
C GLY A 126 13.12 -2.19 -14.50
N LYS A 127 14.35 -1.86 -14.29
CA LYS A 127 15.40 -2.86 -14.10
C LYS A 127 15.71 -3.13 -12.68
#